data_0d32c5684f4cafe7973853578e8e4b7b
#
_entry.id   0d32c5684f4cafe7973853578e8e4b7b
#
_cell.length_a   1.000
_cell.length_b   1.000
_cell.length_c   1.000
_cell.angle_alpha   90.00
_cell.angle_beta   90.00
_cell.angle_gamma   90.00
#
_symmetry.space_group_name_H-M   'P 1'
#
loop_
_entity.id
_entity.type
_entity.pdbx_description
1 polymer ?
#
loop_
_entity_poly.entity_id
_entity_poly.type
_entity_poly.pdbx_seq_one_letter_code
_entity_poly.pdbx_strand_id
1 'polypeptide(L)'
;MSIRNISVTFCALFAVGFVAYAADEAKFKATCPVSGQPALQDKTAEYKNGKVYFCCGNCPGAFAKDTAKYATKANQQLVATGQATQVKCPLSGTKLNPDTTVTVGDVKVQFCCNNCKGKVSEAKGDAQAELVFSDKAFEKGFEVKKK
;
A
#
# COMPACT_ATOMS: atom_id res chain seq x y z
N MET A 1 -25.07 76.14 13.84
CA MET A 1 -24.39 75.56 12.69
C MET A 1 -24.30 74.04 12.90
N SER A 2 -24.93 73.32 12.07
CA SER A 2 -25.28 71.89 12.22
C SER A 2 -24.11 71.00 11.89
N ILE A 3 -23.72 70.08 12.76
CA ILE A 3 -22.79 69.01 12.46
C ILE A 3 -23.56 67.70 12.52
N ARG A 4 -23.79 67.15 11.34
CA ARG A 4 -24.54 65.91 11.12
C ARG A 4 -23.63 64.71 11.41
N ASN A 5 -24.03 63.94 12.41
CA ASN A 5 -23.42 62.64 12.73
C ASN A 5 -23.67 61.64 11.61
N ILE A 6 -22.59 61.18 11.00
CA ILE A 6 -22.62 60.02 10.09
C ILE A 6 -22.29 58.80 10.91
N SER A 7 -23.33 58.02 11.17
CA SER A 7 -23.23 56.69 11.79
C SER A 7 -22.66 55.71 10.78
N VAL A 8 -21.41 55.33 10.94
CA VAL A 8 -20.81 54.26 10.13
C VAL A 8 -21.13 52.93 10.76
N THR A 9 -22.12 52.24 10.19
CA THR A 9 -22.46 50.86 10.57
C THR A 9 -21.39 49.93 10.04
N PHE A 10 -20.55 49.43 10.93
CA PHE A 10 -19.51 48.46 10.63
C PHE A 10 -20.16 47.09 10.48
N CYS A 11 -20.42 46.71 9.23
CA CYS A 11 -20.89 45.37 8.88
C CYS A 11 -19.71 44.42 8.93
N ALA A 12 -19.54 43.70 10.03
CA ALA A 12 -18.55 42.64 10.17
C ALA A 12 -19.00 41.43 9.34
N LEU A 13 -18.45 41.34 8.14
CA LEU A 13 -18.52 40.12 7.34
C LEU A 13 -17.66 39.03 7.98
N PHE A 14 -18.28 38.12 8.70
CA PHE A 14 -17.68 36.87 9.12
C PHE A 14 -17.46 36.04 7.86
N ALA A 15 -16.28 36.14 7.28
CA ALA A 15 -15.79 35.16 6.30
C ALA A 15 -15.52 33.86 7.07
N VAL A 16 -16.51 32.95 7.08
CA VAL A 16 -16.29 31.57 7.46
C VAL A 16 -15.34 30.98 6.44
N GLY A 17 -14.07 30.96 6.78
CA GLY A 17 -13.06 30.26 6.02
C GLY A 17 -13.41 28.77 6.01
N PHE A 18 -13.96 28.31 4.92
CA PHE A 18 -14.02 26.89 4.59
C PHE A 18 -12.58 26.43 4.42
N VAL A 19 -11.97 25.94 5.50
CA VAL A 19 -10.74 25.16 5.41
C VAL A 19 -11.16 23.88 4.69
N ALA A 20 -10.99 23.86 3.38
CA ALA A 20 -11.01 22.63 2.61
C ALA A 20 -9.88 21.77 3.18
N TYR A 21 -10.23 20.82 4.04
CA TYR A 21 -9.40 19.67 4.29
C TYR A 21 -9.26 18.95 2.95
N ALA A 22 -8.27 19.34 2.18
CA ALA A 22 -7.72 18.48 1.17
C ALA A 22 -7.13 17.29 1.96
N ALA A 23 -7.98 16.28 2.22
CA ALA A 23 -7.48 14.98 2.55
C ALA A 23 -6.51 14.62 1.43
N ASP A 24 -5.23 14.56 1.77
CA ASP A 24 -4.20 13.98 0.94
C ASP A 24 -4.66 12.54 0.67
N GLU A 25 -5.41 12.36 -0.39
CA GLU A 25 -5.64 11.06 -0.99
C GLU A 25 -4.28 10.64 -1.53
N ALA A 26 -3.41 10.17 -0.63
CA ALA A 26 -2.25 9.40 -0.98
C ALA A 26 -2.78 8.36 -1.96
N LYS A 27 -2.46 8.55 -3.26
CA LYS A 27 -3.04 7.82 -4.39
C LYS A 27 -3.02 6.34 -4.04
N PHE A 28 -4.18 5.82 -3.63
CA PHE A 28 -4.37 4.42 -3.29
C PHE A 28 -4.01 3.59 -4.53
N LYS A 29 -2.85 2.95 -4.48
CA LYS A 29 -2.36 2.10 -5.54
C LYS A 29 -2.37 0.68 -5.03
N ALA A 30 -3.40 -0.06 -5.37
CA ALA A 30 -3.47 -1.47 -5.10
C ALA A 30 -3.93 -2.21 -6.36
N THR A 31 -3.33 -3.34 -6.61
CA THR A 31 -3.69 -4.25 -7.72
C THR A 31 -4.45 -5.44 -7.15
N CYS A 32 -5.59 -5.76 -7.72
CA CYS A 32 -6.40 -6.90 -7.30
C CYS A 32 -5.61 -8.20 -7.48
N PRO A 33 -5.43 -9.02 -6.43
CA PRO A 33 -4.62 -10.24 -6.51
C PRO A 33 -5.24 -11.31 -7.42
N VAL A 34 -6.56 -11.24 -7.66
CA VAL A 34 -7.28 -12.22 -8.48
C VAL A 34 -7.22 -11.89 -9.97
N SER A 35 -7.48 -10.63 -10.34
CA SER A 35 -7.61 -10.22 -11.74
C SER A 35 -6.43 -9.42 -12.27
N GLY A 36 -5.56 -8.88 -11.41
CA GLY A 36 -4.50 -7.96 -11.81
C GLY A 36 -4.97 -6.54 -12.16
N GLN A 37 -6.25 -6.24 -12.03
CA GLN A 37 -6.82 -4.91 -12.30
C GLN A 37 -6.66 -3.97 -11.09
N PRO A 38 -6.74 -2.64 -11.28
CA PRO A 38 -6.76 -1.71 -10.16
C PRO A 38 -7.85 -2.06 -9.15
N ALA A 39 -7.48 -2.09 -7.87
CA ALA A 39 -8.39 -2.44 -6.80
C ALA A 39 -9.17 -1.21 -6.28
N LEU A 40 -10.37 -1.45 -5.77
CA LEU A 40 -11.25 -0.46 -5.14
C LEU A 40 -11.12 -0.55 -3.62
N GLN A 41 -11.24 0.57 -2.93
CA GLN A 41 -11.09 0.64 -1.47
C GLN A 41 -12.26 0.00 -0.70
N ASP A 42 -13.44 -0.05 -1.31
CA ASP A 42 -14.67 -0.59 -0.73
C ASP A 42 -14.84 -2.11 -0.91
N LYS A 43 -14.01 -2.76 -1.72
CA LYS A 43 -14.04 -4.21 -1.98
C LYS A 43 -12.86 -4.86 -1.29
N THR A 44 -13.07 -5.38 -0.08
CA THR A 44 -11.99 -5.91 0.76
C THR A 44 -12.29 -7.30 1.33
N ALA A 45 -11.24 -8.02 1.71
CA ALA A 45 -11.30 -9.18 2.58
C ALA A 45 -10.14 -9.13 3.60
N GLU A 46 -10.36 -9.71 4.77
CA GLU A 46 -9.32 -9.84 5.79
C GLU A 46 -8.29 -10.91 5.36
N TYR A 47 -7.00 -10.60 5.54
CA TYR A 47 -5.91 -11.51 5.24
C TYR A 47 -4.67 -11.17 6.08
N LYS A 48 -4.13 -12.15 6.81
CA LYS A 48 -2.92 -12.02 7.67
C LYS A 48 -2.95 -10.76 8.57
N ASN A 49 -4.07 -10.48 9.24
CA ASN A 49 -4.30 -9.29 10.07
C ASN A 49 -4.31 -7.94 9.32
N GLY A 50 -4.29 -7.96 8.00
CA GLY A 50 -4.47 -6.81 7.11
C GLY A 50 -5.72 -6.93 6.26
N LYS A 51 -5.86 -6.01 5.30
CA LYS A 51 -6.95 -6.00 4.32
C LYS A 51 -6.39 -6.12 2.92
N VAL A 52 -6.92 -7.04 2.15
CA VAL A 52 -6.68 -7.15 0.72
C VAL A 52 -7.81 -6.49 -0.04
N TYR A 53 -7.49 -5.70 -1.04
CA TYR A 53 -8.42 -4.91 -1.85
C TYR A 53 -8.62 -5.56 -3.22
N PHE A 54 -9.82 -5.47 -3.76
CA PHE A 54 -10.24 -6.13 -4.99
C PHE A 54 -10.88 -5.16 -5.97
N CYS A 55 -10.88 -5.52 -7.26
CA CYS A 55 -11.48 -4.69 -8.31
C CYS A 55 -13.02 -4.79 -8.39
N CYS A 56 -13.62 -5.86 -7.87
CA CYS A 56 -15.06 -6.11 -7.95
C CYS A 56 -15.56 -7.01 -6.82
N GLY A 57 -16.88 -7.12 -6.67
CA GLY A 57 -17.52 -7.91 -5.60
C GLY A 57 -17.33 -9.43 -5.72
N ASN A 58 -16.96 -9.96 -6.88
CA ASN A 58 -16.76 -11.40 -7.09
C ASN A 58 -15.36 -11.85 -6.64
N CYS A 59 -14.36 -10.97 -6.70
CA CYS A 59 -12.97 -11.30 -6.39
C CYS A 59 -12.73 -11.70 -4.93
N PRO A 60 -13.35 -11.11 -3.90
CA PRO A 60 -13.21 -11.59 -2.53
C PRO A 60 -13.65 -13.05 -2.35
N GLY A 61 -14.75 -13.44 -3.00
CA GLY A 61 -15.22 -14.83 -2.99
C GLY A 61 -14.27 -15.80 -3.70
N ALA A 62 -13.71 -15.39 -4.82
CA ALA A 62 -12.70 -16.19 -5.54
C ALA A 62 -11.40 -16.33 -4.72
N PHE A 63 -10.97 -15.27 -4.07
CA PHE A 63 -9.82 -15.26 -3.16
C PHE A 63 -10.03 -16.20 -1.97
N ALA A 64 -11.20 -16.17 -1.33
CA ALA A 64 -11.52 -17.02 -0.19
C ALA A 64 -11.55 -18.52 -0.54
N LYS A 65 -11.93 -18.87 -1.77
CA LYS A 65 -11.96 -20.27 -2.25
C LYS A 65 -10.56 -20.85 -2.43
N ASP A 66 -9.59 -20.07 -2.84
CA ASP A 66 -8.22 -20.52 -3.08
C ASP A 66 -7.22 -19.40 -2.72
N THR A 67 -7.11 -19.11 -1.45
CA THR A 67 -6.22 -18.08 -0.94
C THR A 67 -4.76 -18.35 -1.28
N ALA A 68 -4.34 -19.64 -1.28
CA ALA A 68 -2.96 -20.03 -1.59
C ALA A 68 -2.53 -19.62 -3.00
N LYS A 69 -3.42 -19.76 -3.98
CA LYS A 69 -3.17 -19.37 -5.37
C LYS A 69 -2.88 -17.86 -5.52
N TYR A 70 -3.49 -17.04 -4.68
CA TYR A 70 -3.38 -15.59 -4.76
C TYR A 70 -2.47 -14.98 -3.68
N ALA A 71 -1.89 -15.82 -2.82
CA ALA A 71 -1.11 -15.39 -1.66
C ALA A 71 0.04 -14.45 -2.02
N THR A 72 0.82 -14.76 -3.04
CA THR A 72 1.95 -13.94 -3.48
C THR A 72 1.53 -12.51 -3.84
N LYS A 73 0.44 -12.36 -4.61
CA LYS A 73 -0.08 -11.05 -5.01
C LYS A 73 -0.77 -10.32 -3.84
N ALA A 74 -1.40 -11.06 -2.93
CA ALA A 74 -1.99 -10.50 -1.72
C ALA A 74 -0.90 -10.00 -0.74
N ASN A 75 0.16 -10.76 -0.53
CA ASN A 75 1.32 -10.37 0.26
C ASN A 75 2.00 -9.12 -0.31
N GLN A 76 2.20 -9.06 -1.63
CA GLN A 76 2.72 -7.88 -2.32
C GLN A 76 1.83 -6.66 -2.09
N GLN A 77 0.50 -6.82 -2.17
CA GLN A 77 -0.45 -5.74 -1.94
C GLN A 77 -0.41 -5.22 -0.50
N LEU A 78 -0.24 -6.09 0.52
CA LEU A 78 -0.08 -5.65 1.90
C LEU A 78 1.13 -4.73 2.09
N VAL A 79 2.23 -5.01 1.38
CA VAL A 79 3.42 -4.14 1.39
C VAL A 79 3.18 -2.85 0.61
N ALA A 80 2.61 -2.94 -0.60
CA ALA A 80 2.31 -1.80 -1.47
C ALA A 80 1.36 -0.79 -0.81
N THR A 81 0.41 -1.28 0.00
CA THR A 81 -0.54 -0.44 0.76
C THR A 81 -0.03 -0.01 2.14
N GLY A 82 1.22 -0.33 2.47
CA GLY A 82 1.84 0.06 3.74
C GLY A 82 1.32 -0.68 4.97
N GLN A 83 0.54 -1.75 4.79
CA GLN A 83 0.03 -2.59 5.87
C GLN A 83 1.07 -3.58 6.39
N ALA A 84 2.04 -3.94 5.56
CA ALA A 84 3.20 -4.73 5.98
C ALA A 84 4.49 -3.94 5.76
N THR A 85 5.47 -4.16 6.64
CA THR A 85 6.79 -3.51 6.58
C THR A 85 7.88 -4.56 6.41
N GLN A 86 8.85 -4.28 5.57
CA GLN A 86 10.00 -5.15 5.43
C GLN A 86 10.93 -5.00 6.65
N VAL A 87 11.30 -6.12 7.27
CA VAL A 87 12.16 -6.18 8.45
C VAL A 87 13.45 -6.95 8.20
N LYS A 88 13.43 -7.90 7.25
CA LYS A 88 14.58 -8.75 6.90
C LYS A 88 14.59 -9.04 5.40
N CYS A 89 15.70 -9.59 4.92
CA CYS A 89 15.80 -10.09 3.55
C CYS A 89 14.84 -11.26 3.32
N PRO A 90 13.91 -11.20 2.36
CA PRO A 90 12.92 -12.25 2.14
C PRO A 90 13.54 -13.57 1.67
N LEU A 91 14.74 -13.54 1.08
CA LEU A 91 15.43 -14.75 0.64
C LEU A 91 16.20 -15.43 1.77
N SER A 92 17.00 -14.66 2.51
CA SER A 92 17.91 -15.20 3.54
C SER A 92 17.42 -15.08 4.98
N GLY A 93 16.51 -14.11 5.26
CA GLY A 93 16.09 -13.78 6.62
C GLY A 93 17.10 -12.97 7.43
N THR A 94 18.16 -12.46 6.79
CA THR A 94 19.20 -11.68 7.46
C THR A 94 18.94 -10.18 7.37
N LYS A 95 19.80 -9.38 8.04
CA LYS A 95 19.71 -7.92 8.07
C LYS A 95 19.73 -7.32 6.66
N LEU A 96 18.95 -6.28 6.45
CA LEU A 96 18.88 -5.53 5.18
C LEU A 96 20.14 -4.68 4.95
N ASN A 97 20.48 -4.54 3.67
CA ASN A 97 21.48 -3.58 3.20
C ASN A 97 20.79 -2.57 2.28
N PRO A 98 20.77 -1.27 2.61
CA PRO A 98 20.09 -0.24 1.83
C PRO A 98 20.54 -0.16 0.36
N ASP A 99 21.81 -0.49 0.07
CA ASP A 99 22.41 -0.41 -1.26
C ASP A 99 21.96 -1.52 -2.21
N THR A 100 21.20 -2.50 -1.69
CA THR A 100 20.75 -3.67 -2.45
C THR A 100 19.25 -3.67 -2.69
N THR A 101 18.70 -2.56 -3.20
CA THR A 101 17.27 -2.40 -3.48
C THR A 101 16.93 -2.85 -4.91
N VAL A 102 15.77 -3.51 -5.05
CA VAL A 102 15.12 -3.84 -6.34
C VAL A 102 13.64 -3.46 -6.26
N THR A 103 13.09 -2.93 -7.35
CA THR A 103 11.65 -2.70 -7.46
C THR A 103 10.98 -3.96 -8.01
N VAL A 104 10.03 -4.51 -7.28
CA VAL A 104 9.23 -5.68 -7.65
C VAL A 104 7.76 -5.26 -7.76
N GLY A 105 7.28 -5.14 -8.99
CA GLY A 105 6.02 -4.44 -9.25
C GLY A 105 6.13 -2.97 -8.79
N ASP A 106 5.24 -2.54 -7.91
CA ASP A 106 5.24 -1.16 -7.35
C ASP A 106 5.97 -1.07 -5.98
N VAL A 107 6.61 -2.16 -5.53
CA VAL A 107 7.24 -2.25 -4.20
C VAL A 107 8.76 -2.21 -4.30
N LYS A 108 9.38 -1.31 -3.54
CA LYS A 108 10.83 -1.30 -3.32
C LYS A 108 11.19 -2.31 -2.24
N VAL A 109 12.03 -3.29 -2.57
CA VAL A 109 12.47 -4.35 -1.68
C VAL A 109 13.97 -4.32 -1.51
N GLN A 110 14.43 -4.37 -0.27
CA GLN A 110 15.84 -4.42 0.09
C GLN A 110 16.29 -5.86 0.33
N PHE A 111 17.56 -6.13 0.09
CA PHE A 111 18.16 -7.44 0.31
C PHE A 111 19.36 -7.33 1.27
N CYS A 112 19.89 -8.45 1.70
CA CYS A 112 21.09 -8.47 2.55
C CYS A 112 22.39 -8.29 1.78
N CYS A 113 22.41 -8.68 0.49
CA CYS A 113 23.62 -8.70 -0.34
C CYS A 113 23.29 -8.71 -1.84
N ASN A 114 24.33 -8.50 -2.66
CA ASN A 114 24.20 -8.49 -4.12
C ASN A 114 23.77 -9.83 -4.72
N ASN A 115 24.08 -10.97 -4.08
CA ASN A 115 23.60 -12.27 -4.56
C ASN A 115 22.07 -12.39 -4.48
N CYS A 116 21.48 -11.96 -3.37
CA CYS A 116 20.03 -11.95 -3.23
C CYS A 116 19.37 -10.93 -4.18
N LYS A 117 19.96 -9.74 -4.30
CA LYS A 117 19.54 -8.71 -5.27
C LYS A 117 19.62 -9.24 -6.70
N GLY A 118 20.71 -9.88 -7.10
CA GLY A 118 20.92 -10.44 -8.43
C GLY A 118 19.85 -11.46 -8.80
N LYS A 119 19.61 -12.46 -7.94
CA LYS A 119 18.57 -13.48 -8.15
C LYS A 119 17.19 -12.88 -8.42
N VAL A 120 16.83 -11.82 -7.70
CA VAL A 120 15.52 -11.17 -7.88
C VAL A 120 15.53 -10.26 -9.12
N SER A 121 16.64 -9.63 -9.46
CA SER A 121 16.76 -8.77 -10.65
C SER A 121 16.71 -9.57 -11.95
N GLU A 122 17.21 -10.81 -11.95
CA GLU A 122 17.18 -11.73 -13.10
C GLU A 122 15.78 -12.26 -13.38
N ALA A 123 14.99 -12.49 -12.33
CA ALA A 123 13.60 -12.91 -12.45
C ALA A 123 12.71 -11.75 -12.93
N LYS A 124 11.63 -12.06 -13.65
CA LYS A 124 10.69 -11.08 -14.18
C LYS A 124 9.25 -11.48 -13.87
N GLY A 125 8.36 -10.47 -13.79
CA GLY A 125 6.92 -10.67 -13.62
C GLY A 125 6.56 -11.49 -12.39
N ASP A 126 5.71 -12.49 -12.56
CA ASP A 126 5.21 -13.33 -11.46
C ASP A 126 6.34 -14.13 -10.78
N ALA A 127 7.35 -14.58 -11.52
CA ALA A 127 8.50 -15.29 -10.94
C ALA A 127 9.31 -14.39 -9.99
N GLN A 128 9.46 -13.12 -10.31
CA GLN A 128 10.12 -12.14 -9.44
C GLN A 128 9.30 -11.91 -8.17
N ALA A 129 7.98 -11.76 -8.31
CA ALA A 129 7.07 -11.59 -7.18
C ALA A 129 7.06 -12.83 -6.26
N GLU A 130 7.10 -14.02 -6.83
CA GLU A 130 7.13 -15.30 -6.10
C GLU A 130 8.36 -15.44 -5.22
N LEU A 131 9.53 -15.04 -5.71
CA LEU A 131 10.78 -15.07 -4.95
C LEU A 131 10.72 -14.18 -3.69
N VAL A 132 9.92 -13.11 -3.72
CA VAL A 132 9.92 -12.07 -2.68
C VAL A 132 8.67 -12.13 -1.79
N PHE A 133 7.52 -12.44 -2.38
CA PHE A 133 6.21 -12.33 -1.73
C PHE A 133 5.47 -13.67 -1.59
N SER A 134 6.05 -14.82 -1.98
CA SER A 134 5.49 -16.11 -1.58
C SER A 134 5.34 -16.17 -0.07
N ASP A 135 4.41 -16.96 0.45
CA ASP A 135 4.14 -17.03 1.89
C ASP A 135 5.42 -17.24 2.72
N LYS A 136 6.27 -18.17 2.27
CA LYS A 136 7.56 -18.47 2.93
C LYS A 136 8.52 -17.28 2.93
N ALA A 137 8.60 -16.52 1.83
CA ALA A 137 9.47 -15.35 1.73
C ALA A 137 8.88 -14.17 2.54
N PHE A 138 7.57 -14.01 2.47
CA PHE A 138 6.85 -12.96 3.19
C PHE A 138 7.00 -13.11 4.70
N GLU A 139 6.75 -14.29 5.26
CA GLU A 139 6.90 -14.57 6.69
C GLU A 139 8.34 -14.38 7.20
N LYS A 140 9.31 -14.61 6.33
CA LYS A 140 10.73 -14.43 6.64
C LYS A 140 11.14 -12.95 6.63
N GLY A 141 10.63 -12.17 5.71
CA GLY A 141 11.12 -10.82 5.40
C GLY A 141 10.24 -9.67 5.80
N PHE A 142 8.95 -9.91 6.08
CA PHE A 142 7.96 -8.85 6.32
C PHE A 142 7.13 -9.10 7.57
N GLU A 143 6.66 -8.03 8.17
CA GLU A 143 5.73 -8.04 9.30
C GLU A 143 4.51 -7.20 8.99
N VAL A 144 3.31 -7.77 9.19
CA VAL A 144 2.05 -7.04 9.08
C VAL A 144 1.87 -6.20 10.34
N LYS A 145 1.57 -4.92 10.17
CA LYS A 145 1.32 -4.01 11.28
C LYS A 145 0.09 -4.47 12.05
N LYS A 146 0.23 -4.65 13.36
CA LYS A 146 -0.92 -4.87 14.23
C LYS A 146 -1.77 -3.60 14.26
N LYS A 147 -3.08 -3.76 14.11
CA LYS A 147 -4.04 -2.68 14.34
C LYS A 147 -4.13 -2.34 15.81
#